data_245f5dcb949c4b90cda2ba8ef02ffda7
#
_entry.id   245f5dcb949c4b90cda2ba8ef02ffda7
#
_cell.length_a   1.000
_cell.length_b   1.000
_cell.length_c   1.000
_cell.angle_alpha   90.00
_cell.angle_beta   90.00
_cell.angle_gamma   90.00
#
_symmetry.space_group_name_H-M   'P 1'
#
loop_
_entity.id
_entity.type
_entity.pdbx_description
1 polymer ?
#
loop_
_entity_poly.entity_id
_entity_poly.type
_entity_poly.pdbx_seq_one_letter_code
_entity_poly.pdbx_strand_id
1 'polypeptide(L)'
;GANVALCVGQVVHDWVDVDLPTQRVSLTLNGTEVASGVGSNALEDPINVVLWLANHKRVSQGLLAGEIISTGTCTGLTKVAPGDRVEAEFGPIGSINTWLVDRGID
;
A
#
# COMPACT_ATOMS: atom_id res chain seq x y z
N GLY A 1 -4.88 -8.63 -7.73
CA GLY A 1 -3.77 -8.80 -8.59
C GLY A 1 -2.85 -9.92 -8.18
N ALA A 2 -1.90 -10.20 -9.00
CA ALA A 2 -0.96 -11.27 -8.75
C ALA A 2 0.23 -10.72 -7.98
N ASN A 3 0.18 -10.83 -6.67
CA ASN A 3 1.25 -10.35 -5.82
C ASN A 3 2.23 -11.46 -5.50
N VAL A 4 3.51 -11.19 -5.69
CA VAL A 4 4.56 -12.10 -5.27
C VAL A 4 4.93 -11.83 -3.82
N ALA A 5 4.89 -10.56 -3.42
CA ALA A 5 5.26 -10.16 -2.07
C ALA A 5 4.55 -8.87 -1.67
N LEU A 6 4.46 -8.65 -0.37
CA LEU A 6 3.92 -7.43 0.20
C LEU A 6 4.98 -6.85 1.14
N CYS A 7 5.32 -5.59 0.93
CA CYS A 7 6.26 -4.90 1.81
C CYS A 7 5.48 -4.13 2.86
N VAL A 8 5.68 -4.48 4.13
CA VAL A 8 4.98 -3.84 5.23
C VAL A 8 5.94 -2.89 5.93
N GLY A 9 5.54 -1.64 6.03
CA GLY A 9 6.32 -0.62 6.73
C GLY A 9 6.03 -0.60 8.22
N GLN A 10 6.30 0.56 8.82
CA GLN A 10 6.08 0.71 10.26
C GLN A 10 4.60 0.78 10.61
N VAL A 11 4.29 0.39 11.83
CA VAL A 11 2.92 0.50 12.36
C VAL A 11 2.68 1.95 12.79
N VAL A 12 1.53 2.49 12.42
CA VAL A 12 1.15 3.86 12.77
C VAL A 12 -0.06 3.81 13.68
N HIS A 13 0.12 4.26 14.92
CA HIS A 13 -0.96 4.21 15.90
C HIS A 13 -1.90 5.41 15.82
N ASP A 14 -1.40 6.53 15.31
CA ASP A 14 -2.18 7.77 15.19
C ASP A 14 -2.88 7.91 13.85
N TRP A 15 -3.17 6.80 13.21
CA TRP A 15 -3.74 6.81 11.87
C TRP A 15 -5.09 7.53 11.79
N VAL A 16 -5.82 7.62 12.90
CA VAL A 16 -7.12 8.30 12.91
C VAL A 16 -6.97 9.80 12.67
N ASP A 17 -5.79 10.36 12.96
CA ASP A 17 -5.53 11.78 12.75
C ASP A 17 -5.09 12.08 11.31
N VAL A 18 -4.94 11.07 10.49
CA VAL A 18 -4.55 11.24 9.10
C VAL A 18 -5.80 11.25 8.24
N ASP A 19 -5.90 12.24 7.36
CA ASP A 19 -6.99 12.30 6.39
C ASP A 19 -6.61 11.36 5.24
N LEU A 20 -6.98 10.11 5.37
CA LEU A 20 -6.59 9.08 4.41
C LEU A 20 -7.04 9.38 2.97
N PRO A 21 -8.29 9.85 2.75
CA PRO A 21 -8.70 10.15 1.37
C PRO A 21 -7.84 11.18 0.66
N THR A 22 -7.32 12.16 1.38
CA THR A 22 -6.52 13.22 0.79
C THR A 22 -5.03 13.01 0.95
N GLN A 23 -4.63 11.96 1.66
CA GLN A 23 -3.21 11.69 1.87
C GLN A 23 -2.50 11.41 0.56
N ARG A 24 -1.51 12.24 0.24
CA ARG A 24 -0.73 12.03 -0.96
C ARG A 24 0.22 10.85 -0.78
N VAL A 25 0.29 10.04 -1.81
CA VAL A 25 1.21 8.90 -1.88
C VAL A 25 2.05 9.09 -3.12
N SER A 26 3.35 8.92 -3.02
CA SER A 26 4.22 9.01 -4.18
C SER A 26 5.12 7.78 -4.26
N LEU A 27 5.48 7.43 -5.48
CA LEU A 27 6.36 6.31 -5.76
C LEU A 27 7.57 6.82 -6.52
N THR A 28 8.74 6.53 -6.01
CA THR A 28 10.01 6.93 -6.60
C THR A 28 10.77 5.69 -7.04
N LEU A 29 11.27 5.73 -8.27
CA LEU A 29 12.04 4.64 -8.83
C LEU A 29 13.43 5.17 -9.15
N ASN A 30 14.44 4.61 -8.51
CA ASN A 30 15.84 5.02 -8.68
C ASN A 30 16.04 6.54 -8.55
N GLY A 31 15.37 7.14 -7.57
CA GLY A 31 15.52 8.57 -7.28
C GLY A 31 14.60 9.50 -8.06
N THR A 32 13.77 8.96 -8.94
CA THR A 32 12.86 9.77 -9.75
C THR A 32 11.41 9.40 -9.42
N GLU A 33 10.58 10.38 -9.11
CA GLU A 33 9.17 10.11 -8.86
C GLU A 33 8.50 9.69 -10.17
N VAL A 34 7.88 8.51 -10.15
CA VAL A 34 7.27 7.92 -11.34
C VAL A 34 5.75 7.85 -11.26
N ALA A 35 5.20 7.97 -10.05
CA ALA A 35 3.76 7.92 -9.88
C ALA A 35 3.37 8.61 -8.59
N SER A 36 2.16 9.12 -8.53
CA SER A 36 1.61 9.69 -7.31
C SER A 36 0.09 9.61 -7.35
N GLY A 37 -0.52 9.74 -6.19
CA GLY A 37 -1.96 9.72 -6.07
C GLY A 37 -2.37 10.09 -4.67
N VAL A 38 -3.63 9.91 -4.37
CA VAL A 38 -4.17 10.16 -3.03
C VAL A 38 -4.98 8.95 -2.59
N GLY A 39 -5.24 8.89 -1.29
CA GLY A 39 -5.94 7.74 -0.71
C GLY A 39 -7.31 7.47 -1.34
N SER A 40 -8.00 8.51 -1.81
CA SER A 40 -9.32 8.36 -2.41
C SER A 40 -9.30 7.70 -3.80
N ASN A 41 -8.11 7.51 -4.37
CA ASN A 41 -8.02 6.94 -5.71
C ASN A 41 -8.55 5.50 -5.81
N ALA A 42 -8.54 4.78 -4.69
CA ALA A 42 -9.02 3.40 -4.70
C ALA A 42 -10.54 3.36 -4.54
N LEU A 43 -11.05 3.83 -3.41
CA LEU A 43 -12.48 3.78 -3.12
C LEU A 43 -12.85 4.95 -2.22
N GLU A 44 -12.74 6.16 -2.71
CA GLU A 44 -13.00 7.41 -1.98
C GLU A 44 -12.26 7.50 -0.64
N ASP A 45 -12.53 6.57 0.26
CA ASP A 45 -11.84 6.47 1.55
C ASP A 45 -11.33 5.04 1.70
N PRO A 46 -10.03 4.83 1.94
CA PRO A 46 -9.49 3.47 2.13
C PRO A 46 -10.20 2.67 3.23
N ILE A 47 -10.74 3.34 4.23
CA ILE A 47 -11.49 2.67 5.29
C ILE A 47 -12.75 2.01 4.75
N ASN A 48 -13.33 2.52 3.67
CA ASN A 48 -14.50 1.91 3.05
C ASN A 48 -14.21 0.48 2.59
N VAL A 49 -12.99 0.22 2.14
CA VAL A 49 -12.59 -1.12 1.73
C VAL A 49 -12.60 -2.07 2.93
N VAL A 50 -12.09 -1.60 4.06
CA VAL A 50 -12.06 -2.39 5.30
C VAL A 50 -13.47 -2.68 5.78
N LEU A 51 -14.33 -1.67 5.77
CA LEU A 51 -15.71 -1.82 6.20
C LEU A 51 -16.48 -2.77 5.28
N TRP A 52 -16.27 -2.63 3.98
CA TRP A 52 -16.91 -3.51 3.01
C TRP A 52 -16.50 -4.97 3.26
N LEU A 53 -15.19 -5.19 3.43
CA LEU A 53 -14.67 -6.54 3.66
C LEU A 53 -15.21 -7.13 4.96
N ALA A 54 -15.23 -6.33 6.02
CA ALA A 54 -15.74 -6.78 7.32
C ALA A 54 -17.21 -7.22 7.22
N ASN A 55 -17.99 -6.50 6.43
CA ASN A 55 -19.41 -6.79 6.28
C ASN A 55 -19.69 -7.95 5.32
N HIS A 56 -18.78 -8.27 4.44
CA HIS A 56 -18.97 -9.28 3.40
C HIS A 56 -18.11 -10.53 3.61
N LYS A 57 -17.33 -10.58 4.66
CA LYS A 57 -16.52 -11.75 4.94
C LYS A 57 -17.42 -12.90 5.37
N ARG A 58 -17.22 -14.04 4.75
CA ARG A 58 -18.10 -15.17 4.94
C ARG A 58 -17.88 -15.95 6.23
N VAL A 59 -16.75 -15.72 6.88
CA VAL A 59 -16.47 -16.41 8.13
C VAL A 59 -17.11 -15.65 9.28
N SER A 60 -17.60 -16.37 10.26
CA SER A 60 -18.37 -15.78 11.34
C SER A 60 -17.54 -14.87 12.26
N GLN A 61 -16.23 -15.02 12.27
CA GLN A 61 -15.38 -14.22 13.14
C GLN A 61 -15.13 -12.80 12.60
N GLY A 62 -15.46 -12.53 11.34
CA GLY A 62 -15.13 -11.25 10.74
C GLY A 62 -13.63 -11.07 10.57
N LEU A 63 -13.15 -9.86 10.74
CA LEU A 63 -11.72 -9.55 10.64
C LEU A 63 -11.05 -9.80 11.99
N LEU A 64 -9.90 -10.44 11.94
CA LEU A 64 -9.17 -10.78 13.17
C LEU A 64 -7.99 -9.85 13.35
N ALA A 65 -7.60 -9.63 14.61
CA ALA A 65 -6.44 -8.84 14.93
C ALA A 65 -5.19 -9.45 14.28
N GLY A 66 -4.34 -8.61 13.73
CA GLY A 66 -3.12 -9.05 13.05
C GLY A 66 -3.28 -9.31 11.58
N GLU A 67 -4.51 -9.37 11.06
CA GLU A 67 -4.71 -9.53 9.63
C GLU A 67 -4.33 -8.26 8.90
N ILE A 68 -3.74 -8.41 7.70
CA ILE A 68 -3.36 -7.28 6.87
C ILE A 68 -4.32 -7.20 5.71
N ILE A 69 -4.84 -6.00 5.48
CA ILE A 69 -5.79 -5.75 4.40
C ILE A 69 -5.20 -4.77 3.43
N SER A 70 -5.14 -5.16 2.17
CA SER A 70 -4.74 -4.24 1.11
C SER A 70 -5.98 -3.50 0.64
N THR A 71 -5.91 -2.17 0.64
CA THR A 71 -7.06 -1.33 0.31
C THR A 71 -7.07 -0.86 -1.14
N GLY A 72 -6.18 -1.39 -1.95
CA GLY A 72 -6.09 -1.04 -3.36
C GLY A 72 -4.98 -0.02 -3.60
N THR A 73 -4.71 0.24 -4.87
CA THR A 73 -3.61 1.10 -5.22
C THR A 73 -4.01 2.56 -5.30
N CYS A 74 -3.14 3.44 -4.81
CA CYS A 74 -3.30 4.87 -4.97
C CYS A 74 -2.45 5.41 -6.13
N THR A 75 -1.50 4.62 -6.62
CA THR A 75 -0.53 5.06 -7.62
C THR A 75 -0.58 4.25 -8.91
N GLY A 76 -1.47 3.29 -9.00
CA GLY A 76 -1.55 2.40 -10.16
C GLY A 76 -0.46 1.35 -10.14
N LEU A 77 -0.15 0.82 -11.31
CA LEU A 77 0.89 -0.19 -11.47
C LEU A 77 2.10 0.42 -12.13
N THR A 78 3.27 0.15 -11.58
CA THR A 78 4.53 0.64 -12.13
C THR A 78 5.42 -0.54 -12.48
N LYS A 79 5.93 -0.56 -13.69
CA LYS A 79 6.82 -1.60 -14.13
C LYS A 79 8.20 -1.40 -13.54
N VAL A 80 8.78 -2.45 -13.01
CA VAL A 80 10.08 -2.40 -12.36
C VAL A 80 10.93 -3.57 -12.83
N ALA A 81 12.23 -3.49 -12.61
CA ALA A 81 13.18 -4.52 -13.03
C ALA A 81 14.14 -4.85 -11.90
N PRO A 82 14.79 -6.03 -11.93
CA PRO A 82 15.79 -6.37 -10.93
C PRO A 82 16.87 -5.29 -10.82
N GLY A 83 17.24 -4.95 -9.59
CA GLY A 83 18.20 -3.91 -9.30
C GLY A 83 17.58 -2.54 -9.06
N ASP A 84 16.31 -2.37 -9.39
CA ASP A 84 15.64 -1.10 -9.16
C ASP A 84 15.42 -0.87 -7.67
N ARG A 85 15.56 0.39 -7.28
CA ARG A 85 15.27 0.84 -5.93
C ARG A 85 13.95 1.57 -5.93
N VAL A 86 13.04 1.09 -5.09
CA VAL A 86 11.69 1.63 -5.01
C VAL A 86 11.47 2.29 -3.66
N GLU A 87 10.98 3.52 -3.69
CA GLU A 87 10.63 4.24 -2.47
C GLU A 87 9.17 4.67 -2.55
N ALA A 88 8.43 4.41 -1.50
CA ALA A 88 7.05 4.87 -1.41
C ALA A 88 6.91 5.81 -0.22
N GLU A 89 6.32 6.98 -0.47
CA GLU A 89 6.12 8.02 0.54
C GLU A 89 4.64 8.16 0.84
N PHE A 90 4.31 8.11 2.12
CA PHE A 90 2.93 8.21 2.58
C PHE A 90 2.73 9.37 3.56
N GLY A 91 3.56 10.41 3.50
CA GLY A 91 3.47 11.56 4.40
C GLY A 91 3.69 11.18 5.86
N PRO A 92 2.81 11.62 6.77
CA PRO A 92 2.98 11.34 8.19
C PRO A 92 2.89 9.86 8.54
N ILE A 93 2.35 9.03 7.65
CA ILE A 93 2.29 7.60 7.87
C ILE A 93 3.67 6.97 7.76
N GLY A 94 4.54 7.55 6.95
CA GLY A 94 5.91 7.05 6.83
C GLY A 94 6.28 6.74 5.39
N SER A 95 7.38 6.03 5.24
CA SER A 95 7.89 5.67 3.92
C SER A 95 8.43 4.25 3.92
N ILE A 96 8.53 3.68 2.74
CA ILE A 96 9.09 2.35 2.54
C ILE A 96 10.15 2.44 1.47
N ASN A 97 11.29 1.79 1.72
CA ASN A 97 12.38 1.65 0.78
C ASN A 97 12.63 0.18 0.53
N THR A 98 12.74 -0.21 -0.73
CA THR A 98 13.06 -1.60 -1.04
C THR A 98 13.82 -1.70 -2.35
N TRP A 99 14.51 -2.81 -2.54
CA TRP A 99 15.19 -3.13 -3.79
C TRP A 99 14.55 -4.36 -4.40
N LEU A 100 14.55 -4.39 -5.72
CA LEU A 100 14.17 -5.59 -6.44
C LEU A 100 15.42 -6.40 -6.71
N VAL A 101 15.39 -7.66 -6.31
CA VAL A 101 16.54 -8.53 -6.43
C VAL A 101 16.22 -9.61 -7.44
N ASP A 102 17.18 -9.87 -8.33
CA ASP A 102 17.09 -11.00 -9.21
C ASP A 102 17.60 -12.21 -8.45
N ARG A 103 16.76 -13.18 -8.20
CA ARG A 103 17.15 -14.36 -7.46
C ARG A 103 18.00 -15.33 -8.26
N GLY A 104 18.09 -15.10 -9.53
CA GLY A 104 18.84 -15.98 -10.40
C GLY A 104 18.26 -17.37 -10.50
N ILE A 105 16.99 -17.55 -10.33
CA ILE A 105 16.44 -18.79 -10.33
C ILE A 105 16.09 -19.21 -11.60
N ASP A 106 16.52 -20.17 -11.79
CA ASP A 106 16.07 -20.84 -12.52
C ASP A 106 14.95 -21.61 -12.38
#